data_5232e4d3dab18f7e8bc2a3a22b59aaeb
#
_entry.id   5232e4d3dab18f7e8bc2a3a22b59aaeb
#
_cell.length_a   1.000
_cell.length_b   1.000
_cell.length_c   1.000
_cell.angle_alpha   90.00
_cell.angle_beta   90.00
_cell.angle_gamma   90.00
#
_symmetry.space_group_name_H-M   'P 1'
#
loop_
_entity.id
_entity.type
_entity.pdbx_description
1 polymer ?
#
loop_
_entity_poly.entity_id
_entity_poly.type
_entity_poly.pdbx_seq_one_letter_code
_entity_poly.pdbx_strand_id
1 'polypeptide(L)'
;MFDFLMAPDNLPFAVALVLMLMIGAVEAVGLGVGAAGIDAPGDVHGDAGDLLGWLGVGRIPLLMVIVVLLALFGLVGITIQQLSAAFLGAPLSAWIAAPAAFVAALPLTGLGARGLARILPGDETTAVALDELVGRRATVTVGTASLGCPARASVRDRHGQTHYVMVEPTDERQSVGEGGSVLLVRREGDIFIGLAEGEPLFASAAERPALTR
;
A
#
# COMPACT_ATOMS: atom_id res chain seq x y z
N MET A 1 -33.63 -15.29 21.42
CA MET A 1 -32.43 -14.94 20.63
C MET A 1 -31.34 -14.25 21.48
N PHE A 2 -31.69 -13.22 22.26
CA PHE A 2 -30.74 -12.61 23.17
C PHE A 2 -30.19 -13.57 24.22
N ASP A 3 -31.03 -14.39 24.83
CA ASP A 3 -30.62 -15.39 25.83
C ASP A 3 -29.60 -16.39 25.27
N PHE A 4 -29.77 -16.77 24.01
CA PHE A 4 -28.81 -17.64 23.32
C PHE A 4 -27.44 -16.97 23.12
N LEU A 5 -27.42 -15.70 22.72
CA LEU A 5 -26.15 -14.95 22.54
C LEU A 5 -25.43 -14.66 23.85
N MET A 6 -26.22 -14.49 24.95
CA MET A 6 -25.69 -14.21 26.29
C MET A 6 -25.34 -15.49 27.07
N ALA A 7 -25.59 -16.66 26.50
CA ALA A 7 -25.18 -17.92 27.13
C ALA A 7 -23.63 -17.94 27.26
N PRO A 8 -23.08 -18.45 28.39
CA PRO A 8 -21.62 -18.46 28.62
C PRO A 8 -20.83 -19.13 27.50
N ASP A 9 -21.39 -20.17 26.88
CA ASP A 9 -20.76 -20.92 25.79
C ASP A 9 -20.74 -20.15 24.46
N ASN A 10 -21.61 -19.15 24.31
CA ASN A 10 -21.68 -18.30 23.11
C ASN A 10 -20.99 -16.94 23.27
N LEU A 11 -20.60 -16.61 24.50
CA LEU A 11 -20.01 -15.31 24.83
C LEU A 11 -18.79 -14.95 23.99
N PRO A 12 -17.82 -15.84 23.69
CA PRO A 12 -16.66 -15.51 22.86
C PRO A 12 -17.06 -15.02 21.45
N PHE A 13 -18.08 -15.64 20.88
CA PHE A 13 -18.57 -15.31 19.53
C PHE A 13 -19.35 -13.99 19.52
N ALA A 14 -20.19 -13.77 20.53
CA ALA A 14 -20.91 -12.52 20.70
C ALA A 14 -19.95 -11.34 20.90
N VAL A 15 -18.92 -11.51 21.74
CA VAL A 15 -17.88 -10.49 21.96
C VAL A 15 -17.12 -10.19 20.68
N ALA A 16 -16.75 -11.21 19.90
CA ALA A 16 -16.06 -11.00 18.62
C ALA A 16 -16.91 -10.18 17.64
N LEU A 17 -18.22 -10.45 17.54
CA LEU A 17 -19.12 -9.68 16.68
C LEU A 17 -19.30 -8.23 17.16
N VAL A 18 -19.38 -8.03 18.48
CA VAL A 18 -19.47 -6.67 19.05
C VAL A 18 -18.18 -5.89 18.80
N LEU A 19 -17.02 -6.52 19.00
CA LEU A 19 -15.72 -5.89 18.69
C LEU A 19 -15.61 -5.54 17.22
N MET A 20 -16.01 -6.45 16.32
CA MET A 20 -16.06 -6.18 14.89
C MET A 20 -16.90 -4.94 14.57
N LEU A 21 -18.12 -4.87 15.14
CA LEU A 21 -19.02 -3.72 14.95
C LEU A 21 -18.42 -2.43 15.50
N MET A 22 -17.79 -2.49 16.68
CA MET A 22 -17.16 -1.32 17.30
C MET A 22 -15.99 -0.81 16.44
N ILE A 23 -15.12 -1.70 15.97
CA ILE A 23 -14.00 -1.33 15.07
C ILE A 23 -14.56 -0.72 13.78
N GLY A 24 -15.54 -1.36 13.16
CA GLY A 24 -16.17 -0.87 11.94
C GLY A 24 -16.86 0.48 12.12
N ALA A 25 -17.51 0.72 13.27
CA ALA A 25 -18.13 2.00 13.56
C ALA A 25 -17.09 3.12 13.76
N VAL A 26 -16.00 2.85 14.48
CA VAL A 26 -14.89 3.80 14.66
C VAL A 26 -14.24 4.16 13.32
N GLU A 27 -14.05 3.16 12.44
CA GLU A 27 -13.52 3.36 11.10
C GLU A 27 -14.46 4.17 10.21
N ALA A 28 -15.78 3.88 10.28
CA ALA A 28 -16.80 4.61 9.52
C ALA A 28 -16.91 6.09 9.88
N VAL A 29 -16.58 6.46 11.13
CA VAL A 29 -16.54 7.86 11.58
C VAL A 29 -15.22 8.56 11.18
N GLY A 30 -14.29 7.83 10.57
CA GLY A 30 -12.98 8.37 10.16
C GLY A 30 -12.01 8.61 11.33
N LEU A 31 -12.31 8.08 12.51
CA LEU A 31 -11.45 8.13 13.69
C LEU A 31 -10.52 6.91 13.77
N GLY A 32 -10.57 6.07 12.75
CA GLY A 32 -9.91 4.79 12.73
C GLY A 32 -8.41 4.86 12.50
N VAL A 33 -7.81 3.73 12.68
CA VAL A 33 -6.36 3.46 12.63
C VAL A 33 -5.77 3.66 11.22
N GLY A 34 -6.61 3.75 10.18
CA GLY A 34 -6.19 4.16 8.83
C GLY A 34 -5.57 5.56 8.82
N ALA A 35 -6.06 6.46 9.71
CA ALA A 35 -5.43 7.77 9.94
C ALA A 35 -4.14 7.67 10.77
N ALA A 36 -3.91 6.56 11.48
CA ALA A 36 -2.75 6.34 12.33
C ALA A 36 -1.59 5.59 11.66
N GLY A 37 -1.74 5.20 10.37
CA GLY A 37 -0.65 4.57 9.60
C GLY A 37 -0.16 3.25 10.20
N ILE A 38 -1.04 2.46 10.84
CA ILE A 38 -0.70 1.08 11.21
C ILE A 38 -0.80 0.23 9.95
N ASP A 39 0.14 0.44 9.06
CA ASP A 39 0.47 -0.52 8.02
C ASP A 39 1.10 -1.74 8.71
N ALA A 40 0.80 -2.93 8.18
CA ALA A 40 1.50 -4.12 8.64
C ALA A 40 3.01 -3.84 8.56
N PRO A 41 3.80 -4.21 9.58
CA PRO A 41 5.24 -4.04 9.54
C PRO A 41 5.74 -4.65 8.24
N GLY A 42 6.27 -3.81 7.35
CA GLY A 42 6.96 -4.25 6.16
C GLY A 42 8.02 -5.26 6.59
N ASP A 43 8.15 -6.34 5.83
CA ASP A 43 9.21 -7.34 6.02
C ASP A 43 9.17 -8.16 7.32
N VAL A 44 8.03 -8.78 7.63
CA VAL A 44 8.03 -9.95 8.49
C VAL A 44 8.63 -11.12 7.70
N HIS A 45 9.97 -11.19 7.68
CA HIS A 45 10.71 -12.31 7.10
C HIS A 45 10.66 -13.51 8.06
N GLY A 46 10.09 -14.63 7.60
CA GLY A 46 10.01 -15.88 8.33
C GLY A 46 8.67 -16.59 8.13
N ASP A 47 8.54 -17.80 8.68
CA ASP A 47 7.33 -18.64 8.59
C ASP A 47 6.04 -17.91 9.01
N ALA A 48 6.14 -16.94 9.93
CA ALA A 48 5.03 -16.09 10.32
C ALA A 48 4.60 -15.13 9.18
N GLY A 49 5.53 -14.65 8.36
CA GLY A 49 5.24 -13.81 7.20
C GLY A 49 4.42 -14.54 6.13
N ASP A 50 4.74 -15.82 5.89
CA ASP A 50 4.01 -16.66 4.94
C ASP A 50 2.58 -16.94 5.41
N LEU A 51 2.36 -17.20 6.71
CA LEU A 51 1.03 -17.37 7.29
C LEU A 51 0.20 -16.09 7.24
N LEU A 52 0.81 -14.94 7.55
CA LEU A 52 0.16 -13.64 7.48
C LEU A 52 -0.16 -13.25 6.03
N GLY A 53 0.73 -13.52 5.09
CA GLY A 53 0.52 -13.33 3.65
C GLY A 53 -0.61 -14.22 3.11
N TRP A 54 -0.74 -15.47 3.63
CA TRP A 54 -1.83 -16.37 3.28
C TRP A 54 -3.19 -15.84 3.79
N LEU A 55 -3.24 -15.22 4.97
CA LEU A 55 -4.42 -14.55 5.52
C LEU A 55 -4.79 -13.25 4.78
N GLY A 56 -3.92 -12.73 3.91
CA GLY A 56 -4.15 -11.52 3.13
C GLY A 56 -3.49 -10.26 3.67
N VAL A 57 -2.67 -10.38 4.72
CA VAL A 57 -1.84 -9.27 5.21
C VAL A 57 -0.85 -8.85 4.12
N GLY A 58 -0.74 -7.55 3.87
CA GLY A 58 0.06 -6.99 2.76
C GLY A 58 -0.69 -6.82 1.44
N ARG A 59 -1.90 -7.41 1.28
CA ARG A 59 -2.80 -7.16 0.14
C ARG A 59 -3.93 -6.20 0.49
N ILE A 60 -4.35 -6.21 1.73
CA ILE A 60 -5.34 -5.30 2.30
C ILE A 60 -4.82 -4.82 3.67
N PRO A 61 -5.26 -3.66 4.16
CA PRO A 61 -4.91 -3.16 5.48
C PRO A 61 -5.16 -4.20 6.57
N LEU A 62 -4.21 -4.33 7.51
CA LEU A 62 -4.29 -5.32 8.60
C LEU A 62 -5.59 -5.22 9.39
N LEU A 63 -6.09 -4.01 9.60
CA LEU A 63 -7.35 -3.78 10.29
C LEU A 63 -8.53 -4.47 9.59
N MET A 64 -8.58 -4.43 8.24
CA MET A 64 -9.62 -5.12 7.47
C MET A 64 -9.53 -6.63 7.63
N VAL A 65 -8.31 -7.19 7.68
CA VAL A 65 -8.12 -8.63 7.96
C VAL A 65 -8.68 -8.99 9.33
N ILE A 66 -8.39 -8.17 10.35
CA ILE A 66 -8.89 -8.38 11.72
C ILE A 66 -10.42 -8.33 11.76
N VAL A 67 -11.04 -7.35 11.12
CA VAL A 67 -12.51 -7.23 11.05
C VAL A 67 -13.14 -8.44 10.39
N VAL A 68 -12.59 -8.91 9.26
CA VAL A 68 -13.06 -10.10 8.56
C VAL A 68 -12.87 -11.35 9.42
N LEU A 69 -11.73 -11.47 10.10
CA LEU A 69 -11.49 -12.60 11.01
C LEU A 69 -12.48 -12.63 12.17
N LEU A 70 -12.74 -11.50 12.83
CA LEU A 70 -13.71 -11.40 13.92
C LEU A 70 -15.12 -11.71 13.46
N ALA A 71 -15.52 -11.22 12.28
CA ALA A 71 -16.82 -11.50 11.69
C ALA A 71 -16.99 -13.01 11.43
N LEU A 72 -16.02 -13.62 10.77
CA LEU A 72 -16.08 -15.04 10.44
C LEU A 72 -15.97 -15.93 11.67
N PHE A 73 -15.11 -15.59 12.63
CA PHE A 73 -15.02 -16.30 13.89
C PHE A 73 -16.35 -16.29 14.66
N GLY A 74 -16.99 -15.12 14.76
CA GLY A 74 -18.30 -14.99 15.41
C GLY A 74 -19.40 -15.74 14.68
N LEU A 75 -19.51 -15.59 13.35
CA LEU A 75 -20.55 -16.28 12.55
C LEU A 75 -20.38 -17.79 12.53
N VAL A 76 -19.15 -18.28 12.29
CA VAL A 76 -18.85 -19.72 12.30
C VAL A 76 -19.10 -20.31 13.69
N GLY A 77 -18.66 -19.60 14.74
CA GLY A 77 -18.87 -20.06 16.12
C GLY A 77 -20.34 -20.18 16.48
N ILE A 78 -21.15 -19.16 16.17
CA ILE A 78 -22.61 -19.22 16.39
C ILE A 78 -23.24 -20.35 15.56
N THR A 79 -22.78 -20.53 14.32
CA THR A 79 -23.28 -21.63 13.46
C THR A 79 -22.95 -22.98 14.06
N ILE A 80 -21.72 -23.20 14.53
CA ILE A 80 -21.35 -24.46 15.23
C ILE A 80 -22.23 -24.69 16.45
N GLN A 81 -22.46 -23.66 17.26
CA GLN A 81 -23.29 -23.76 18.46
C GLN A 81 -24.77 -24.10 18.13
N GLN A 82 -25.34 -23.49 17.10
CA GLN A 82 -26.71 -23.80 16.66
C GLN A 82 -26.84 -25.22 16.10
N LEU A 83 -25.84 -25.64 15.28
CA LEU A 83 -25.85 -27.03 14.78
C LEU A 83 -25.71 -28.03 15.93
N SER A 84 -24.81 -27.76 16.88
CA SER A 84 -24.64 -28.62 18.05
C SER A 84 -25.94 -28.73 18.85
N ALA A 85 -26.59 -27.61 19.14
CA ALA A 85 -27.85 -27.59 19.83
C ALA A 85 -28.96 -28.38 19.08
N ALA A 86 -28.98 -28.29 17.74
CA ALA A 86 -29.94 -28.97 16.89
C ALA A 86 -29.71 -30.50 16.80
N PHE A 87 -28.44 -30.94 16.68
CA PHE A 87 -28.11 -32.35 16.46
C PHE A 87 -27.76 -33.11 17.74
N LEU A 88 -27.17 -32.46 18.73
CA LEU A 88 -26.71 -33.05 19.99
C LEU A 88 -27.65 -32.71 21.15
N GLY A 89 -28.63 -31.81 20.92
CA GLY A 89 -29.59 -31.37 21.95
C GLY A 89 -29.06 -30.36 22.94
N ALA A 90 -27.75 -29.96 22.82
CA ALA A 90 -27.11 -28.96 23.67
C ALA A 90 -25.98 -28.23 22.94
N PRO A 91 -25.69 -26.95 23.28
CA PRO A 91 -24.55 -26.25 22.76
C PRO A 91 -23.25 -26.90 23.26
N LEU A 92 -22.17 -26.81 22.45
CA LEU A 92 -20.85 -27.25 22.85
C LEU A 92 -20.24 -26.26 23.88
N SER A 93 -19.40 -26.80 24.76
CA SER A 93 -18.59 -25.91 25.62
C SER A 93 -17.76 -24.93 24.80
N ALA A 94 -17.68 -23.66 25.22
CA ALA A 94 -16.90 -22.62 24.60
C ALA A 94 -15.43 -23.02 24.39
N TRP A 95 -14.86 -23.82 25.30
CA TRP A 95 -13.49 -24.32 25.22
C TRP A 95 -13.23 -25.24 24.02
N ILE A 96 -14.24 -25.87 23.49
CA ILE A 96 -14.17 -26.73 22.29
C ILE A 96 -14.64 -25.95 21.06
N ALA A 97 -15.73 -25.22 21.18
CA ALA A 97 -16.31 -24.49 20.08
C ALA A 97 -15.44 -23.33 19.60
N ALA A 98 -14.76 -22.60 20.49
CA ALA A 98 -13.95 -21.45 20.11
C ALA A 98 -12.70 -21.86 19.31
N PRO A 99 -11.87 -22.82 19.71
CA PRO A 99 -10.77 -23.29 18.86
C PRO A 99 -11.25 -23.85 17.52
N ALA A 100 -12.34 -24.62 17.49
CA ALA A 100 -12.88 -25.16 16.26
C ALA A 100 -13.35 -24.06 15.32
N ALA A 101 -14.07 -23.06 15.84
CA ALA A 101 -14.50 -21.89 15.08
C ALA A 101 -13.31 -21.07 14.56
N PHE A 102 -12.27 -20.90 15.38
CA PHE A 102 -11.07 -20.15 14.98
C PHE A 102 -10.34 -20.84 13.82
N VAL A 103 -10.09 -22.15 13.95
CA VAL A 103 -9.43 -22.92 12.88
C VAL A 103 -10.24 -22.89 11.58
N ALA A 104 -11.56 -22.96 11.67
CA ALA A 104 -12.43 -22.87 10.49
C ALA A 104 -12.51 -21.44 9.91
N ALA A 105 -12.44 -20.40 10.75
CA ALA A 105 -12.46 -19.00 10.33
C ALA A 105 -11.18 -18.60 9.57
N LEU A 106 -10.02 -19.18 9.87
CA LEU A 106 -8.74 -18.83 9.22
C LEU A 106 -8.79 -18.98 7.67
N PRO A 107 -9.13 -20.14 7.09
CA PRO A 107 -9.17 -20.28 5.64
C PRO A 107 -10.26 -19.40 5.00
N LEU A 108 -11.38 -19.22 5.68
CA LEU A 108 -12.44 -18.34 5.22
C LEU A 108 -12.00 -16.88 5.21
N THR A 109 -11.21 -16.45 6.20
CA THR A 109 -10.61 -15.11 6.23
C THR A 109 -9.68 -14.90 5.05
N GLY A 110 -8.80 -15.86 4.74
CA GLY A 110 -7.91 -15.77 3.58
C GLY A 110 -8.69 -15.71 2.24
N LEU A 111 -9.80 -16.42 2.13
CA LEU A 111 -10.69 -16.33 0.96
C LEU A 111 -11.40 -14.97 0.89
N GLY A 112 -11.92 -14.50 2.01
CA GLY A 112 -12.58 -13.19 2.13
C GLY A 112 -11.63 -12.04 1.80
N ALA A 113 -10.40 -12.07 2.33
CA ALA A 113 -9.36 -11.10 2.05
C ALA A 113 -8.98 -11.04 0.56
N ARG A 114 -8.88 -12.21 -0.11
CA ARG A 114 -8.63 -12.28 -1.56
C ARG A 114 -9.79 -11.73 -2.38
N GLY A 115 -11.02 -11.98 -1.95
CA GLY A 115 -12.22 -11.40 -2.56
C GLY A 115 -12.25 -9.89 -2.43
N LEU A 116 -11.94 -9.39 -1.24
CA LEU A 116 -11.90 -7.96 -0.93
C LEU A 116 -10.78 -7.25 -1.70
N ALA A 117 -9.60 -7.85 -1.77
CA ALA A 117 -8.45 -7.33 -2.54
C ALA A 117 -8.74 -7.18 -4.05
N ARG A 118 -9.75 -7.85 -4.60
CA ARG A 118 -10.15 -7.68 -6.00
C ARG A 118 -11.05 -6.47 -6.21
N ILE A 119 -11.71 -6.01 -5.17
CA ILE A 119 -12.68 -4.90 -5.20
C ILE A 119 -12.01 -3.60 -4.79
N LEU A 120 -11.05 -3.67 -3.86
CA LEU A 120 -10.24 -2.51 -3.52
C LEU A 120 -9.27 -2.19 -4.67
N PRO A 121 -9.22 -0.91 -5.12
CA PRO A 121 -8.13 -0.48 -5.98
C PRO A 121 -6.82 -0.76 -5.24
N GLY A 122 -5.95 -1.59 -5.82
CA GLY A 122 -4.61 -1.76 -5.30
C GLY A 122 -3.93 -0.38 -5.30
N ASP A 123 -3.23 -0.03 -4.21
CA ASP A 123 -2.26 1.05 -4.26
C ASP A 123 -1.25 0.63 -5.34
N GLU A 124 -1.39 1.23 -6.53
CA GLU A 124 -0.36 1.13 -7.54
C GLU A 124 0.90 1.66 -6.87
N THR A 125 1.83 0.77 -6.61
CA THR A 125 3.09 1.09 -5.95
C THR A 125 3.69 2.29 -6.70
N THR A 126 3.88 3.39 -6.00
CA THR A 126 4.45 4.65 -6.51
C THR A 126 5.74 4.40 -7.32
N ALA A 127 6.42 3.29 -7.08
CA ALA A 127 7.60 2.85 -7.81
C ALA A 127 7.34 2.53 -9.29
N VAL A 128 6.21 1.89 -9.65
CA VAL A 128 5.87 1.62 -11.06
C VAL A 128 5.44 2.91 -11.76
N ALA A 129 4.71 3.78 -11.04
CA ALA A 129 4.33 5.10 -11.57
C ALA A 129 5.56 5.99 -11.84
N LEU A 130 6.62 5.87 -11.06
CA LEU A 130 7.85 6.65 -11.24
C LEU A 130 8.62 6.23 -12.50
N ASP A 131 8.68 4.97 -12.85
CA ASP A 131 9.36 4.51 -14.07
C ASP A 131 8.65 4.98 -15.35
N GLU A 132 7.34 5.25 -15.28
CA GLU A 132 6.57 5.85 -16.38
C GLU A 132 6.91 7.34 -16.62
N LEU A 133 7.64 7.98 -15.70
CA LEU A 133 8.10 9.36 -15.88
C LEU A 133 9.33 9.44 -16.80
N VAL A 134 9.99 8.34 -17.11
CA VAL A 134 11.07 8.29 -18.10
C VAL A 134 10.50 8.67 -19.48
N GLY A 135 11.21 9.54 -20.19
CA GLY A 135 10.74 10.16 -21.44
C GLY A 135 9.89 11.40 -21.25
N ARG A 136 9.64 11.84 -19.99
CA ARG A 136 8.90 13.07 -19.68
C ARG A 136 9.83 14.23 -19.39
N ARG A 137 9.27 15.45 -19.56
CA ARG A 137 9.96 16.71 -19.21
C ARG A 137 9.67 17.05 -17.76
N ALA A 138 10.75 17.27 -17.01
CA ALA A 138 10.72 17.78 -15.64
C ALA A 138 11.22 19.21 -15.62
N THR A 139 10.63 20.05 -14.76
CA THR A 139 11.08 21.43 -14.54
C THR A 139 11.69 21.51 -13.15
N VAL A 140 12.92 22.00 -13.05
CA VAL A 140 13.60 22.21 -11.75
C VAL A 140 12.83 23.25 -10.94
N THR A 141 12.44 22.90 -9.74
CA THR A 141 11.63 23.77 -8.87
C THR A 141 12.43 24.38 -7.73
N VAL A 142 13.48 23.69 -7.28
CA VAL A 142 14.33 24.16 -6.18
C VAL A 142 15.75 23.73 -6.44
N GLY A 143 16.68 24.68 -6.39
CA GLY A 143 18.11 24.46 -6.48
C GLY A 143 18.63 24.40 -7.91
N THR A 144 19.85 23.91 -8.07
CA THR A 144 20.52 23.73 -9.35
C THR A 144 20.96 22.28 -9.49
N ALA A 145 20.44 21.59 -10.50
CA ALA A 145 20.85 20.23 -10.82
C ALA A 145 22.20 20.23 -11.53
N SER A 146 23.17 19.50 -11.00
CA SER A 146 24.47 19.25 -11.62
C SER A 146 24.91 17.82 -11.30
N LEU A 147 25.91 17.29 -12.01
CA LEU A 147 26.40 15.94 -11.77
C LEU A 147 26.88 15.78 -10.31
N GLY A 148 26.38 14.76 -9.61
CA GLY A 148 26.62 14.51 -8.18
C GLY A 148 25.84 15.41 -7.21
N CYS A 149 25.07 16.38 -7.71
CA CYS A 149 24.23 17.27 -6.92
C CYS A 149 22.83 17.36 -7.53
N PRO A 150 21.94 16.38 -7.23
CA PRO A 150 20.60 16.35 -7.77
C PRO A 150 19.74 17.49 -7.18
N ALA A 151 18.86 18.06 -8.02
CA ALA A 151 17.92 19.10 -7.63
C ALA A 151 16.48 18.60 -7.73
N ARG A 152 15.59 19.25 -6.98
CA ARG A 152 14.17 18.93 -6.99
C ARG A 152 13.49 19.49 -8.23
N ALA A 153 12.79 18.61 -8.96
CA ALA A 153 12.03 18.98 -10.15
C ALA A 153 10.60 18.47 -10.07
N SER A 154 9.71 19.16 -10.77
CA SER A 154 8.32 18.73 -10.97
C SER A 154 8.16 18.14 -12.37
N VAL A 155 7.46 17.02 -12.46
CA VAL A 155 7.13 16.35 -13.73
C VAL A 155 5.66 15.95 -13.73
N ARG A 156 5.00 16.08 -14.86
CA ARG A 156 3.61 15.62 -15.03
C ARG A 156 3.57 14.25 -15.68
N ASP A 157 2.79 13.35 -15.08
CA ASP A 157 2.54 12.03 -15.65
C ASP A 157 1.54 12.10 -16.83
N ARG A 158 1.19 10.92 -17.39
CA ARG A 158 0.20 10.81 -18.47
C ARG A 158 -1.23 11.15 -18.03
N HIS A 159 -1.51 11.12 -16.71
CA HIS A 159 -2.83 11.40 -16.15
C HIS A 159 -2.96 12.87 -15.70
N GLY A 160 -1.90 13.69 -15.89
CA GLY A 160 -1.86 15.09 -15.50
C GLY A 160 -1.50 15.32 -14.04
N GLN A 161 -1.15 14.29 -13.28
CA GLN A 161 -0.68 14.42 -11.91
C GLN A 161 0.75 14.93 -11.89
N THR A 162 1.05 15.81 -10.93
CA THR A 162 2.39 16.36 -10.74
C THR A 162 3.16 15.56 -9.69
N HIS A 163 4.29 15.04 -10.10
CA HIS A 163 5.23 14.33 -9.22
C HIS A 163 6.46 15.21 -8.96
N TYR A 164 7.00 15.12 -7.76
CA TYR A 164 8.26 15.78 -7.39
C TYR A 164 9.33 14.71 -7.31
N VAL A 165 10.38 14.90 -8.12
CA VAL A 165 11.47 13.94 -8.27
C VAL A 165 12.82 14.66 -8.14
N MET A 166 13.86 13.90 -7.81
CA MET A 166 15.23 14.42 -7.86
C MET A 166 15.81 14.17 -9.25
N VAL A 167 16.36 15.20 -9.87
CA VAL A 167 16.92 15.12 -11.22
C VAL A 167 18.39 15.51 -11.22
N GLU A 168 19.17 14.82 -12.03
CA GLU A 168 20.59 15.05 -12.25
C GLU A 168 20.89 15.04 -13.75
N PRO A 169 21.66 15.99 -14.30
CA PRO A 169 22.05 15.98 -15.70
C PRO A 169 23.08 14.88 -15.98
N THR A 170 23.08 14.36 -17.19
CA THR A 170 24.00 13.30 -17.64
C THR A 170 25.43 13.81 -17.82
N ASP A 171 25.64 15.10 -18.12
CA ASP A 171 26.92 15.68 -18.46
C ASP A 171 27.41 16.59 -17.32
N GLU A 172 28.70 16.46 -16.95
CA GLU A 172 29.37 17.32 -15.95
C GLU A 172 29.38 18.82 -16.32
N ARG A 173 29.29 19.12 -17.60
CA ARG A 173 29.28 20.49 -18.11
C ARG A 173 27.88 21.13 -18.09
N GLN A 174 26.86 20.35 -17.80
CA GLN A 174 25.50 20.83 -17.76
C GLN A 174 25.09 21.13 -16.33
N SER A 175 24.55 22.31 -16.12
CA SER A 175 23.85 22.65 -14.88
C SER A 175 22.49 23.25 -15.22
N VAL A 176 21.46 22.83 -14.51
CA VAL A 176 20.09 23.28 -14.75
C VAL A 176 19.58 23.95 -13.49
N GLY A 177 19.42 25.27 -13.56
CA GLY A 177 18.86 26.07 -12.47
C GLY A 177 17.34 25.99 -12.39
N GLU A 178 16.78 26.70 -11.41
CA GLU A 178 15.34 26.82 -11.21
C GLU A 178 14.63 27.33 -12.47
N GLY A 179 13.51 26.68 -12.81
CA GLY A 179 12.75 26.96 -14.04
C GLY A 179 13.30 26.26 -15.27
N GLY A 180 14.49 25.68 -15.22
CA GLY A 180 15.08 24.94 -16.32
C GLY A 180 14.41 23.59 -16.54
N SER A 181 14.39 23.13 -17.82
CA SER A 181 13.73 21.90 -18.24
C SER A 181 14.73 20.77 -18.45
N VAL A 182 14.40 19.57 -17.99
CA VAL A 182 15.21 18.35 -18.10
C VAL A 182 14.34 17.23 -18.67
N LEU A 183 14.80 16.60 -19.76
CA LEU A 183 14.16 15.38 -20.29
C LEU A 183 14.68 14.17 -19.50
N LEU A 184 13.80 13.47 -18.80
CA LEU A 184 14.13 12.29 -18.00
C LEU A 184 14.47 11.11 -18.92
N VAL A 185 15.69 10.59 -18.85
CA VAL A 185 16.17 9.50 -19.74
C VAL A 185 16.17 8.15 -19.05
N ARG A 186 16.56 8.12 -17.79
CA ARG A 186 16.60 6.90 -16.98
C ARG A 186 16.46 7.23 -15.50
N ARG A 187 16.12 6.21 -14.73
CA ARG A 187 16.04 6.28 -13.27
C ARG A 187 17.14 5.44 -12.65
N GLU A 188 17.83 5.99 -11.65
CA GLU A 188 18.80 5.29 -10.81
C GLU A 188 18.40 5.46 -9.34
N GLY A 189 17.74 4.43 -8.78
CA GLY A 189 17.18 4.50 -7.42
C GLY A 189 16.11 5.58 -7.30
N ASP A 190 16.37 6.62 -6.51
CA ASP A 190 15.45 7.75 -6.29
C ASP A 190 15.76 8.97 -7.14
N ILE A 191 16.81 8.90 -7.98
CA ILE A 191 17.27 10.01 -8.82
C ILE A 191 16.95 9.69 -10.29
N PHE A 192 16.48 10.70 -11.01
CA PHE A 192 16.31 10.64 -12.46
C PHE A 192 17.47 11.30 -13.14
N ILE A 193 18.09 10.59 -14.05
CA ILE A 193 19.14 11.11 -14.92
C ILE A 193 18.49 11.65 -16.20
N GLY A 194 18.83 12.88 -16.58
CA GLY A 194 18.21 13.52 -17.71
C GLY A 194 19.13 14.42 -18.53
N LEU A 195 18.61 14.84 -19.68
CA LEU A 195 19.26 15.79 -20.57
C LEU A 195 18.69 17.18 -20.34
N ALA A 196 19.55 18.16 -20.10
CA ALA A 196 19.14 19.56 -19.99
C ALA A 196 18.58 20.03 -21.35
N GLU A 197 17.36 20.55 -21.35
CA GLU A 197 16.77 21.20 -22.53
C GLU A 197 17.04 22.71 -22.45
N GLY A 198 17.92 23.23 -23.27
CA GLY A 198 18.19 24.66 -23.27
C GLY A 198 19.49 25.10 -23.93
N GLU A 199 20.38 24.18 -24.19
CA GLU A 199 21.55 24.47 -25.03
C GLU A 199 21.36 23.75 -26.38
N PRO A 200 21.34 24.46 -27.51
CA PRO A 200 21.27 23.78 -28.80
C PRO A 200 22.51 22.92 -28.96
N LEU A 201 22.31 21.60 -29.17
CA LEU A 201 23.36 20.59 -29.42
C LEU A 201 24.34 20.98 -30.55
N PHE A 202 24.16 22.15 -31.17
CA PHE A 202 24.94 22.66 -32.29
C PHE A 202 25.66 23.97 -32.01
N ALA A 203 25.61 24.53 -30.78
CA ALA A 203 26.33 25.80 -30.48
C ALA A 203 27.84 25.63 -30.38
N SER A 204 28.33 24.41 -30.13
CA SER A 204 29.77 24.16 -29.95
C SER A 204 30.59 24.04 -31.26
N ALA A 205 29.94 24.02 -32.42
CA ALA A 205 30.62 23.89 -33.71
C ALA A 205 30.94 25.24 -34.39
N ALA A 206 30.39 26.36 -33.89
CA ALA A 206 30.51 27.65 -34.52
C ALA A 206 31.62 28.54 -33.95
N GLU A 207 32.20 28.18 -32.80
CA GLU A 207 33.27 28.99 -32.16
C GLU A 207 34.66 28.35 -32.28
N ARG A 208 35.09 28.04 -33.49
CA ARG A 208 36.53 27.91 -33.78
C ARG A 208 37.06 29.30 -34.18
N PRO A 209 37.87 29.96 -33.37
CA PRO A 209 38.55 31.15 -33.81
C PRO A 209 39.42 30.79 -34.99
N ALA A 210 39.24 31.52 -36.09
CA ALA A 210 40.09 31.45 -37.26
C ALA A 210 41.51 31.79 -36.82
N LEU A 211 42.40 30.81 -36.88
CA LEU A 211 43.85 31.08 -36.80
C LEU A 211 44.23 31.93 -37.99
N THR A 212 44.36 33.24 -37.76
CA THR A 212 45.02 34.17 -38.68
C THR A 212 46.51 33.90 -38.66
N ARG A 213 47.05 33.70 -39.84
CA ARG A 213 48.48 33.68 -40.14
C ARG A 213 49.13 35.00 -39.80
#